data_e732ddfc9004f3390b87a2c96fa6855e
#
_entry.id   e732ddfc9004f3390b87a2c96fa6855e
#
_cell.length_a   1.000
_cell.length_b   1.000
_cell.length_c   1.000
_cell.angle_alpha   90.00
_cell.angle_beta   90.00
_cell.angle_gamma   90.00
#
_symmetry.space_group_name_H-M   'P 1'
#
loop_
_entity.id
_entity.type
_entity.pdbx_description
1 polymer ?
#
loop_
_entity_poly.entity_id
_entity_poly.type
_entity_poly.pdbx_seq_one_letter_code
_entity_poly.pdbx_strand_id
1 'polypeptide(L)'
;LIGLVGILVALTTLPRIPRGIRVVLGLAILLLSVPIAGFANTFIFELGIQIGIFAAMSLGLNVVVGMAGLLDLGYAAFFAVGAYTWAIFGSPQAGKFLQGNFPLPGEYMYLFMLIAVVTTAITGLLIGLPALRLRGDYLAIVTLGLGEVVRILANNLDHPINITNGPQGITPVG
;
A
#
# COMPACT_ATOMS: atom_id res chain seq x y z
N LEU A 1 8.00 -8.94 -21.39
CA LEU A 1 7.32 -9.54 -20.25
C LEU A 1 7.40 -11.08 -20.28
N ILE A 2 7.08 -11.74 -21.40
CA ILE A 2 7.13 -13.20 -21.55
C ILE A 2 8.56 -13.73 -21.27
N GLY A 3 9.59 -13.05 -21.78
CA GLY A 3 10.99 -13.43 -21.52
C GLY A 3 11.39 -13.34 -20.05
N LEU A 4 10.91 -12.33 -19.31
CA LEU A 4 11.15 -12.15 -17.88
C LEU A 4 10.48 -13.22 -17.03
N VAL A 5 9.23 -13.55 -17.35
CA VAL A 5 8.52 -14.67 -16.73
C VAL A 5 9.27 -15.99 -17.01
N GLY A 6 9.75 -16.19 -18.24
CA GLY A 6 10.56 -17.35 -18.60
C GLY A 6 11.86 -17.45 -17.78
N ILE A 7 12.57 -16.34 -17.58
CA ILE A 7 13.80 -16.29 -16.76
C ILE A 7 13.48 -16.56 -15.28
N LEU A 8 12.40 -15.97 -14.74
CA LEU A 8 11.96 -16.23 -13.36
C LEU A 8 11.60 -17.72 -13.15
N VAL A 9 10.85 -18.30 -14.09
CA VAL A 9 10.49 -19.72 -14.05
C VAL A 9 11.74 -20.58 -14.17
N ALA A 10 12.67 -20.28 -15.09
CA ALA A 10 13.93 -20.99 -15.23
C ALA A 10 14.77 -20.93 -13.95
N LEU A 11 14.84 -19.77 -13.28
CA LEU A 11 15.53 -19.60 -12.00
C LEU A 11 14.89 -20.45 -10.88
N THR A 12 13.57 -20.65 -10.89
CA THR A 12 12.90 -21.50 -9.89
C THR A 12 13.16 -23.00 -10.14
N THR A 13 13.41 -23.40 -11.38
CA THR A 13 13.61 -24.79 -11.77
C THR A 13 15.07 -25.26 -11.74
N LEU A 14 16.05 -24.36 -11.60
CA LEU A 14 17.48 -24.71 -11.55
C LEU A 14 17.86 -25.30 -10.17
N PRO A 15 18.13 -26.60 -10.07
CA PRO A 15 18.34 -27.30 -8.78
C PRO A 15 19.71 -27.01 -8.14
N ARG A 16 20.65 -26.40 -8.88
CA ARG A 16 22.05 -26.19 -8.44
C ARG A 16 22.28 -24.91 -7.64
N ILE A 17 21.29 -23.98 -7.56
CA ILE A 17 21.42 -22.69 -6.87
C ILE A 17 20.79 -22.80 -5.48
N PRO A 18 21.49 -22.44 -4.39
CA PRO A 18 20.90 -22.40 -3.05
C PRO A 18 19.70 -21.45 -2.99
N ARG A 19 18.68 -21.81 -2.21
CA ARG A 19 17.39 -21.10 -2.13
C ARG A 19 17.56 -19.61 -1.88
N GLY A 20 18.49 -19.20 -1.00
CA GLY A 20 18.74 -17.79 -0.69
C GLY A 20 19.20 -16.97 -1.91
N ILE A 21 20.17 -17.49 -2.66
CA ILE A 21 20.68 -16.81 -3.87
C ILE A 21 19.60 -16.72 -4.95
N ARG A 22 18.78 -17.75 -5.09
CA ARG A 22 17.66 -17.79 -6.05
C ARG A 22 16.62 -16.71 -5.76
N VAL A 23 16.26 -16.53 -4.48
CA VAL A 23 15.31 -15.48 -4.05
C VAL A 23 15.91 -14.08 -4.31
N VAL A 24 17.17 -13.87 -3.95
CA VAL A 24 17.86 -12.59 -4.18
C VAL A 24 17.95 -12.25 -5.66
N LEU A 25 18.33 -13.23 -6.50
CA LEU A 25 18.38 -13.04 -7.96
C LEU A 25 17.00 -12.78 -8.56
N GLY A 26 15.97 -13.50 -8.11
CA GLY A 26 14.59 -13.28 -8.56
C GLY A 26 14.09 -11.89 -8.21
N LEU A 27 14.33 -11.43 -6.98
CA LEU A 27 13.99 -10.08 -6.53
C LEU A 27 14.79 -9.01 -7.29
N ALA A 28 16.07 -9.21 -7.51
CA ALA A 28 16.92 -8.28 -8.26
C ALA A 28 16.46 -8.14 -9.71
N ILE A 29 16.12 -9.26 -10.37
CA ILE A 29 15.59 -9.24 -11.74
C ILE A 29 14.25 -8.50 -11.78
N LEU A 30 13.37 -8.74 -10.81
CA LEU A 30 12.06 -8.10 -10.75
C LEU A 30 12.20 -6.60 -10.49
N LEU A 31 13.05 -6.18 -9.55
CA LEU A 31 13.33 -4.79 -9.23
C LEU A 31 13.97 -4.01 -10.38
N LEU A 32 14.85 -4.64 -11.17
CA LEU A 32 15.52 -4.00 -12.29
C LEU A 32 14.65 -4.00 -13.56
N SER A 33 13.83 -5.02 -13.76
CA SER A 33 13.01 -5.15 -14.96
C SER A 33 11.84 -4.17 -15.03
N VAL A 34 11.26 -3.85 -13.89
CA VAL A 34 10.12 -2.90 -13.82
C VAL A 34 10.52 -1.49 -14.28
N PRO A 35 11.59 -0.85 -13.74
CA PRO A 35 12.01 0.46 -14.24
C PRO A 35 12.50 0.44 -15.70
N ILE A 36 13.24 -0.61 -16.12
CA ILE A 36 13.72 -0.74 -17.51
C ILE A 36 12.55 -0.86 -18.47
N ALA A 37 11.53 -1.65 -18.14
CA ALA A 37 10.31 -1.74 -18.94
C ALA A 37 9.50 -0.43 -18.96
N GLY A 38 9.58 0.34 -17.87
CA GLY A 38 8.92 1.64 -17.73
C GLY A 38 9.44 2.70 -18.69
N PHE A 39 10.72 2.69 -19.02
CA PHE A 39 11.28 3.57 -20.06
C PHE A 39 10.72 3.29 -21.44
N ALA A 40 10.26 2.07 -21.70
CA ALA A 40 9.70 1.68 -22.98
C ALA A 40 8.17 1.85 -23.06
N ASN A 41 7.47 1.73 -21.91
CA ASN A 41 6.00 1.80 -21.88
C ASN A 41 5.49 2.13 -20.48
N THR A 42 4.89 3.31 -20.32
CA THR A 42 4.32 3.82 -19.06
C THR A 42 3.26 2.88 -18.49
N PHE A 43 2.46 2.23 -19.32
CA PHE A 43 1.44 1.28 -18.87
C PHE A 43 2.05 0.07 -18.14
N ILE A 44 3.18 -0.45 -18.64
CA ILE A 44 3.89 -1.57 -17.97
C ILE A 44 4.47 -1.12 -16.63
N PHE A 45 4.92 0.13 -16.54
CA PHE A 45 5.43 0.70 -15.30
C PHE A 45 4.33 0.82 -14.24
N GLU A 46 3.16 1.36 -14.60
CA GLU A 46 2.01 1.45 -13.70
C GLU A 46 1.54 0.08 -13.21
N LEU A 47 1.45 -0.91 -14.11
CA LEU A 47 1.14 -2.29 -13.72
C LEU A 47 2.19 -2.85 -12.76
N GLY A 48 3.47 -2.58 -12.99
CA GLY A 48 4.56 -3.02 -12.11
C GLY A 48 4.43 -2.44 -10.71
N ILE A 49 4.11 -1.16 -10.59
CA ILE A 49 3.85 -0.50 -9.31
C ILE A 49 2.66 -1.14 -8.59
N GLN A 50 1.54 -1.35 -9.29
CA GLN A 50 0.37 -1.99 -8.69
C GLN A 50 0.67 -3.39 -8.20
N ILE A 51 1.35 -4.21 -9.00
CA ILE A 51 1.79 -5.55 -8.59
C ILE A 51 2.68 -5.48 -7.35
N GLY A 52 3.62 -4.52 -7.31
CA GLY A 52 4.50 -4.30 -6.16
C GLY A 52 3.73 -3.96 -4.88
N ILE A 53 2.74 -3.08 -4.97
CA ILE A 53 1.87 -2.69 -3.85
C ILE A 53 1.09 -3.91 -3.33
N PHE A 54 0.42 -4.66 -4.22
CA PHE A 54 -0.33 -5.85 -3.81
C PHE A 54 0.57 -6.96 -3.25
N ALA A 55 1.78 -7.11 -3.78
CA ALA A 55 2.76 -8.05 -3.25
C ALA A 55 3.21 -7.65 -1.83
N ALA A 56 3.49 -6.38 -1.59
CA ALA A 56 3.85 -5.88 -0.26
C ALA A 56 2.71 -6.05 0.75
N MET A 57 1.46 -5.76 0.34
CA MET A 57 0.28 -5.96 1.17
C MET A 57 0.07 -7.44 1.50
N SER A 58 0.25 -8.33 0.51
CA SER A 58 0.14 -9.78 0.69
C SER A 58 1.21 -10.32 1.64
N LEU A 59 2.45 -9.81 1.57
CA LEU A 59 3.51 -10.16 2.50
C LEU A 59 3.18 -9.70 3.92
N GLY A 60 2.66 -8.49 4.08
CA GLY A 60 2.20 -7.98 5.38
C GLY A 60 1.10 -8.86 5.98
N LEU A 61 0.10 -9.22 5.18
CA LEU A 61 -0.97 -10.13 5.60
C LEU A 61 -0.42 -11.52 5.97
N ASN A 62 0.54 -12.04 5.21
CA ASN A 62 1.16 -13.33 5.49
C ASN A 62 1.87 -13.35 6.86
N VAL A 63 2.51 -12.23 7.26
CA VAL A 63 3.12 -12.12 8.60
C VAL A 63 2.05 -12.24 9.68
N VAL A 64 0.91 -11.56 9.54
CA VAL A 64 -0.17 -11.60 10.53
C VAL A 64 -0.82 -12.97 10.57
N VAL A 65 -1.21 -13.52 9.42
CA VAL A 65 -1.88 -14.83 9.35
C VAL A 65 -0.91 -15.96 9.68
N GLY A 66 0.32 -15.90 9.16
CA GLY A 66 1.31 -16.98 9.31
C GLY A 66 1.94 -17.04 10.69
N MET A 67 2.21 -15.90 11.34
CA MET A 67 2.87 -15.86 12.65
C MET A 67 1.87 -15.76 13.81
N ALA A 68 0.82 -14.95 13.68
CA ALA A 68 -0.16 -14.76 14.75
C ALA A 68 -1.37 -15.72 14.64
N GLY A 69 -1.56 -16.35 13.49
CA GLY A 69 -2.71 -17.22 13.24
C GLY A 69 -4.05 -16.47 13.24
N LEU A 70 -4.02 -15.16 13.07
CA LEU A 70 -5.18 -14.28 13.12
C LEU A 70 -5.57 -13.89 11.69
N LEU A 71 -6.83 -14.08 11.33
CA LEU A 71 -7.35 -13.66 10.05
C LEU A 71 -7.77 -12.19 10.13
N ASP A 72 -6.88 -11.29 9.71
CA ASP A 72 -7.16 -9.85 9.62
C ASP A 72 -7.54 -9.50 8.17
N LEU A 73 -8.78 -9.09 7.97
CA LEU A 73 -9.31 -8.65 6.67
C LEU A 73 -9.34 -7.10 6.54
N GLY A 74 -8.94 -6.39 7.60
CA GLY A 74 -8.93 -4.92 7.64
C GLY A 74 -7.62 -4.27 7.17
N TYR A 75 -6.64 -5.05 6.73
CA TYR A 75 -5.32 -4.54 6.33
C TYR A 75 -5.39 -3.45 5.25
N ALA A 76 -6.40 -3.48 4.38
CA ALA A 76 -6.62 -2.47 3.36
C ALA A 76 -6.93 -1.08 3.95
N ALA A 77 -7.53 -1.01 5.16
CA ALA A 77 -7.78 0.25 5.86
C ALA A 77 -6.48 0.94 6.25
N PHE A 78 -5.51 0.19 6.74
CA PHE A 78 -4.20 0.74 7.13
C PHE A 78 -3.42 1.23 5.91
N PHE A 79 -3.51 0.53 4.78
CA PHE A 79 -2.97 0.98 3.52
C PHE A 79 -3.59 2.31 3.08
N ALA A 80 -4.91 2.44 3.15
CA ALA A 80 -5.61 3.67 2.81
C ALA A 80 -5.15 4.85 3.68
N VAL A 81 -5.05 4.68 5.01
CA VAL A 81 -4.56 5.72 5.92
C VAL A 81 -3.16 6.20 5.51
N GLY A 82 -2.24 5.27 5.22
CA GLY A 82 -0.90 5.60 4.77
C GLY A 82 -0.89 6.37 3.45
N ALA A 83 -1.66 5.90 2.47
CA ALA A 83 -1.75 6.51 1.14
C ALA A 83 -2.33 7.93 1.19
N TYR A 84 -3.40 8.16 1.94
CA TYR A 84 -4.00 9.48 2.10
C TYR A 84 -3.09 10.47 2.83
N THR A 85 -2.18 10.00 3.70
CA THR A 85 -1.23 10.88 4.40
C THR A 85 -0.38 11.71 3.44
N TRP A 86 0.12 11.11 2.34
CA TRP A 86 0.84 11.87 1.31
C TRP A 86 -0.11 12.48 0.29
N ALA A 87 -1.11 11.75 -0.18
CA ALA A 87 -1.99 12.20 -1.26
C ALA A 87 -2.65 13.55 -0.96
N ILE A 88 -3.04 13.80 0.28
CA ILE A 88 -3.66 15.07 0.70
C ILE A 88 -2.66 16.22 0.54
N PHE A 89 -1.45 16.10 1.05
CA PHE A 89 -0.46 17.19 1.10
C PHE A 89 0.38 17.32 -0.17
N GLY A 90 0.57 16.22 -0.91
CA GLY A 90 1.25 16.21 -2.21
C GLY A 90 0.34 16.62 -3.38
N SER A 91 -0.91 17.03 -3.10
CA SER A 91 -1.88 17.48 -4.09
C SER A 91 -2.43 18.86 -3.74
N PRO A 92 -3.12 19.55 -4.67
CA PRO A 92 -3.84 20.79 -4.39
C PRO A 92 -4.97 20.64 -3.36
N GLN A 93 -5.29 19.43 -2.94
CA GLN A 93 -6.41 19.13 -2.04
C GLN A 93 -6.26 19.82 -0.69
N ALA A 94 -5.05 19.84 -0.12
CA ALA A 94 -4.81 20.52 1.16
C ALA A 94 -5.12 22.01 1.11
N GLY A 95 -4.92 22.67 -0.04
CA GLY A 95 -5.27 24.08 -0.23
C GLY A 95 -6.76 24.40 -0.10
N LYS A 96 -7.66 23.39 -0.12
CA LYS A 96 -9.09 23.57 0.05
C LYS A 96 -9.50 23.78 1.52
N PHE A 97 -8.68 23.36 2.47
CA PHE A 97 -8.97 23.43 3.90
C PHE A 97 -7.81 23.97 4.76
N LEU A 98 -6.60 24.04 4.21
CA LEU A 98 -5.42 24.63 4.86
C LEU A 98 -4.95 25.85 4.08
N GLN A 99 -4.55 26.91 4.79
CA GLN A 99 -3.89 28.06 4.19
C GLN A 99 -2.42 27.73 3.98
N GLY A 100 -1.96 27.72 2.72
CA GLY A 100 -0.56 27.43 2.39
C GLY A 100 -0.36 27.21 0.89
N ASN A 101 0.91 27.08 0.50
CA ASN A 101 1.28 26.78 -0.89
C ASN A 101 1.22 25.26 -1.09
N PHE A 102 0.16 24.76 -1.72
CA PHE A 102 0.00 23.36 -2.09
C PHE A 102 -0.09 23.20 -3.61
N PRO A 103 0.39 22.09 -4.19
CA PRO A 103 1.02 20.92 -3.55
C PRO A 103 2.37 21.21 -2.94
N LEU A 104 2.76 20.42 -1.93
CA LEU A 104 4.09 20.48 -1.36
C LEU A 104 5.11 19.92 -2.37
N PRO A 105 6.34 20.49 -2.43
CA PRO A 105 7.41 19.94 -3.27
C PRO A 105 7.70 18.47 -2.98
N GLY A 106 8.06 17.71 -4.01
CA GLY A 106 8.32 16.27 -3.89
C GLY A 106 9.43 15.89 -2.89
N GLU A 107 10.29 16.85 -2.50
CA GLU A 107 11.30 16.64 -1.45
C GLU A 107 10.68 16.26 -0.10
N TYR A 108 9.48 16.76 0.19
CA TYR A 108 8.75 16.41 1.41
C TYR A 108 8.16 14.99 1.39
N MET A 109 8.15 14.31 0.24
CA MET A 109 7.63 12.94 0.11
C MET A 109 8.28 11.99 1.12
N TYR A 110 9.61 12.07 1.30
CA TYR A 110 10.34 11.22 2.26
C TYR A 110 9.91 11.47 3.70
N LEU A 111 9.68 12.74 4.06
CA LEU A 111 9.17 13.10 5.39
C LEU A 111 7.75 12.55 5.60
N PHE A 112 6.87 12.74 4.60
CA PHE A 112 5.50 12.21 4.68
C PHE A 112 5.43 10.70 4.64
N MET A 113 6.37 10.03 3.99
CA MET A 113 6.49 8.57 4.06
C MET A 113 6.75 8.10 5.51
N LEU A 114 7.61 8.81 6.25
CA LEU A 114 7.84 8.52 7.67
C LEU A 114 6.61 8.86 8.51
N ILE A 115 5.94 9.99 8.26
CA ILE A 115 4.67 10.36 8.91
C ILE A 115 3.59 9.32 8.61
N ALA A 116 3.49 8.82 7.38
CA ALA A 116 2.54 7.77 7.00
C ALA A 116 2.75 6.48 7.79
N VAL A 117 4.00 6.08 8.02
CA VAL A 117 4.33 4.92 8.88
C VAL A 117 3.84 5.16 10.31
N VAL A 118 4.10 6.33 10.87
CA VAL A 118 3.70 6.68 12.25
C VAL A 118 2.17 6.75 12.37
N THR A 119 1.50 7.43 11.46
CA THR A 119 0.02 7.57 11.47
C THR A 119 -0.66 6.22 11.30
N THR A 120 -0.16 5.38 10.39
CA THR A 120 -0.68 4.02 10.19
C THR A 120 -0.42 3.14 11.41
N ALA A 121 0.76 3.24 12.04
CA ALA A 121 1.06 2.51 13.26
C ALA A 121 0.16 2.91 14.43
N ILE A 122 -0.08 4.22 14.62
CA ILE A 122 -0.99 4.73 15.66
C ILE A 122 -2.42 4.23 15.39
N THR A 123 -2.90 4.34 14.15
CA THR A 123 -4.22 3.84 13.76
C THR A 123 -4.32 2.33 14.00
N GLY A 124 -3.28 1.58 13.63
CA GLY A 124 -3.18 0.14 13.86
C GLY A 124 -3.24 -0.22 15.34
N LEU A 125 -2.57 0.53 16.20
CA LEU A 125 -2.63 0.33 17.65
C LEU A 125 -4.02 0.64 18.22
N LEU A 126 -4.61 1.80 17.86
CA LEU A 126 -5.91 2.22 18.34
C LEU A 126 -7.02 1.21 17.99
N ILE A 127 -6.96 0.66 16.81
CA ILE A 127 -7.96 -0.27 16.29
C ILE A 127 -7.60 -1.72 16.63
N GLY A 128 -6.33 -2.06 16.52
CA GLY A 128 -5.84 -3.42 16.75
C GLY A 128 -5.95 -3.85 18.21
N LEU A 129 -5.64 -2.97 19.18
CA LEU A 129 -5.72 -3.32 20.61
C LEU A 129 -7.11 -3.83 21.03
N PRO A 130 -8.23 -3.17 20.69
CA PRO A 130 -9.56 -3.72 20.97
C PRO A 130 -9.84 -5.00 20.16
N ALA A 131 -9.40 -5.03 18.91
CA ALA A 131 -9.65 -6.17 18.00
C ALA A 131 -8.95 -7.45 18.46
N LEU A 132 -7.74 -7.35 19.05
CA LEU A 132 -7.00 -8.49 19.60
C LEU A 132 -7.71 -9.21 20.77
N ARG A 133 -8.72 -8.58 21.38
CA ARG A 133 -9.55 -9.22 22.41
C ARG A 133 -10.59 -10.18 21.81
N LEU A 134 -10.83 -10.07 20.51
CA LEU A 134 -11.76 -10.93 19.78
C LEU A 134 -11.04 -12.21 19.35
N ARG A 135 -11.77 -13.32 19.28
CA ARG A 135 -11.19 -14.62 18.93
C ARG A 135 -11.75 -15.11 17.61
N GLY A 136 -10.87 -15.73 16.79
CA GLY A 136 -11.24 -16.46 15.60
C GLY A 136 -12.03 -15.63 14.59
N ASP A 137 -13.16 -16.14 14.18
CA ASP A 137 -13.98 -15.58 13.10
C ASP A 137 -14.57 -14.19 13.41
N TYR A 138 -14.79 -13.88 14.70
CA TYR A 138 -15.25 -12.55 15.12
C TYR A 138 -14.23 -11.46 14.79
N LEU A 139 -12.92 -11.75 14.91
CA LEU A 139 -11.88 -10.82 14.52
C LEU A 139 -11.96 -10.51 13.03
N ALA A 140 -12.09 -11.55 12.19
CA ALA A 140 -12.19 -11.39 10.74
C ALA A 140 -13.39 -10.52 10.32
N ILE A 141 -14.55 -10.71 10.95
CA ILE A 141 -15.78 -9.94 10.66
C ILE A 141 -15.59 -8.47 11.07
N VAL A 142 -15.03 -8.22 12.27
CA VAL A 142 -14.83 -6.86 12.77
C VAL A 142 -13.80 -6.11 11.93
N THR A 143 -12.69 -6.76 11.56
CA THR A 143 -11.65 -6.12 10.74
C THR A 143 -12.13 -5.87 9.32
N LEU A 144 -12.95 -6.75 8.74
CA LEU A 144 -13.60 -6.52 7.45
C LEU A 144 -14.55 -5.31 7.53
N GLY A 145 -15.40 -5.26 8.58
CA GLY A 145 -16.30 -4.12 8.82
C GLY A 145 -15.53 -2.80 8.97
N LEU A 146 -14.37 -2.83 9.63
CA LEU A 146 -13.50 -1.67 9.75
C LEU A 146 -12.94 -1.22 8.40
N GLY A 147 -12.49 -2.16 7.57
CA GLY A 147 -12.05 -1.86 6.21
C GLY A 147 -13.14 -1.14 5.41
N GLU A 148 -14.39 -1.60 5.54
CA GLU A 148 -15.54 -0.99 4.89
C GLU A 148 -15.85 0.41 5.46
N VAL A 149 -15.76 0.61 6.77
CA VAL A 149 -15.93 1.93 7.40
C VAL A 149 -14.90 2.92 6.86
N VAL A 150 -13.61 2.54 6.77
CA VAL A 150 -12.57 3.41 6.22
C VAL A 150 -12.84 3.72 4.75
N ARG A 151 -13.30 2.76 3.96
CA ARG A 151 -13.69 2.96 2.55
C ARG A 151 -14.85 3.95 2.43
N ILE A 152 -15.89 3.80 3.25
CA ILE A 152 -17.03 4.71 3.28
C ILE A 152 -16.61 6.11 3.70
N LEU A 153 -15.75 6.24 4.73
CA LEU A 153 -15.21 7.52 5.15
C LEU A 153 -14.41 8.19 4.02
N ALA A 154 -13.51 7.46 3.37
CA ALA A 154 -12.72 7.98 2.26
C ALA A 154 -13.60 8.50 1.11
N ASN A 155 -14.75 7.85 0.85
CA ASN A 155 -15.67 8.25 -0.20
C ASN A 155 -16.64 9.38 0.19
N ASN A 156 -16.79 9.69 1.47
CA ASN A 156 -17.74 10.69 1.97
C ASN A 156 -17.08 11.88 2.69
N LEU A 157 -15.75 11.90 2.85
CA LEU A 157 -15.02 13.03 3.43
C LEU A 157 -14.82 14.19 2.42
N ASP A 158 -15.78 14.38 1.53
CA ASP A 158 -15.88 15.53 0.63
C ASP A 158 -16.83 16.62 1.17
N HIS A 159 -17.64 16.30 2.20
CA HIS A 159 -18.57 17.21 2.87
C HIS A 159 -18.46 17.09 4.40
N PRO A 160 -18.52 18.18 5.19
CA PRO A 160 -18.63 19.60 4.82
C PRO A 160 -17.31 20.22 4.33
N ILE A 161 -16.19 19.56 4.61
CA ILE A 161 -14.83 19.98 4.18
C ILE A 161 -14.29 18.89 3.24
N ASN A 162 -13.92 19.32 2.03
CA ASN A 162 -13.44 18.37 1.03
C ASN A 162 -11.98 17.97 1.33
N ILE A 163 -11.81 16.83 2.02
CA ILE A 163 -10.50 16.29 2.41
C ILE A 163 -10.01 15.25 1.39
N THR A 164 -10.87 14.32 0.97
CA THR A 164 -10.51 13.15 0.15
C THR A 164 -10.93 13.27 -1.31
N ASN A 165 -11.73 14.28 -1.66
CA ASN A 165 -12.39 14.43 -2.95
C ASN A 165 -13.40 13.31 -3.27
N GLY A 166 -13.82 12.57 -2.24
CA GLY A 166 -14.83 11.53 -2.33
C GLY A 166 -14.48 10.41 -3.32
N PRO A 167 -15.48 9.92 -4.10
CA PRO A 167 -15.27 8.83 -5.04
C PRO A 167 -14.35 9.14 -6.21
N GLN A 168 -14.07 10.43 -6.48
CA GLN A 168 -13.16 10.85 -7.55
C GLN A 168 -11.69 10.64 -7.20
N GLY A 169 -11.40 10.52 -5.90
CA GLY A 169 -10.04 10.39 -5.41
C GLY A 169 -9.21 11.68 -5.54
N ILE A 170 -7.99 11.63 -5.04
CA ILE A 170 -7.07 12.78 -5.05
C ILE A 170 -6.15 12.66 -6.26
N THR A 171 -6.27 13.58 -7.20
CA THR A 171 -5.44 13.70 -8.41
C THR A 171 -5.26 15.17 -8.77
N PRO A 172 -4.11 15.57 -9.34
CA PRO A 172 -2.82 14.85 -9.40
C PRO A 172 -2.11 14.85 -8.05
N VAL A 173 -1.26 13.85 -7.81
CA VAL A 173 -0.34 13.81 -6.67
C VAL A 173 1.07 14.00 -7.21
N GLY A 174 1.80 14.99 -6.71
CA GLY A 174 3.17 15.31 -7.11
C GLY A 174 4.23 14.41 -6.50
#